data_76afd7d400d80d21fbd16532c25f6f1f
#
_entry.id   76afd7d400d80d21fbd16532c25f6f1f
#
_cell.length_a   1.000
_cell.length_b   1.000
_cell.length_c   1.000
_cell.angle_alpha   90.00
_cell.angle_beta   90.00
_cell.angle_gamma   90.00
#
_symmetry.space_group_name_H-M   'P 1'
#
loop_
_entity.id
_entity.type
_entity.pdbx_description
1 polymer ?
#
loop_
_entity_poly.entity_id
_entity_poly.type
_entity_poly.pdbx_seq_one_letter_code
_entity_poly.pdbx_strand_id
1 'polypeptide(L)'
;MCVSDTALIYGAYGYTGELVAREAVAAGLDPILAGRRKKPLRTVAAELELEYRTVSLDDPIAPHLTDIDVVANCAGPFVETYRPMVDACLATGTHYLDITGEIPVFEAIKQYDELASDAGITFLPGAGFDVVPSDCL
;
A
#
# COMPACT_ATOMS: atom_id res chain seq x y z
N MET A 1 23.58 -9.82 7.41
CA MET A 1 23.32 -8.75 6.43
C MET A 1 21.83 -8.46 6.42
N CYS A 2 21.48 -7.24 6.73
CA CYS A 2 20.08 -6.84 6.71
C CYS A 2 19.64 -6.61 5.27
N VAL A 3 18.72 -7.44 4.79
CA VAL A 3 18.02 -7.12 3.54
C VAL A 3 17.01 -6.05 3.90
N SER A 4 17.17 -4.84 3.38
CA SER A 4 16.19 -3.79 3.60
C SER A 4 14.95 -4.09 2.77
N ASP A 5 13.84 -4.29 3.45
CA ASP A 5 12.56 -4.48 2.78
C ASP A 5 12.13 -3.17 2.13
N THR A 6 11.64 -3.25 0.90
CA THR A 6 11.19 -2.08 0.14
C THR A 6 9.68 -1.96 0.22
N ALA A 7 9.21 -0.85 0.78
CA ALA A 7 7.79 -0.54 0.89
C ALA A 7 7.38 0.47 -0.19
N LEU A 8 6.19 0.28 -0.74
CA LEU A 8 5.57 1.25 -1.65
C LEU A 8 4.30 1.76 -0.98
N ILE A 9 4.17 3.08 -0.87
CA ILE A 9 2.97 3.73 -0.31
C ILE A 9 2.14 4.26 -1.46
N TYR A 10 0.99 3.66 -1.69
CA TYR A 10 0.06 4.09 -2.73
C TYR A 10 -0.94 5.10 -2.18
N GLY A 11 -1.17 6.19 -2.91
CA GLY A 11 -1.97 7.32 -2.42
C GLY A 11 -1.16 8.27 -1.55
N ALA A 12 0.14 8.36 -1.81
CA ALA A 12 1.10 9.07 -0.95
C ALA A 12 0.90 10.59 -0.87
N TYR A 13 0.16 11.19 -1.79
CA TYR A 13 -0.14 12.62 -1.72
C TYR A 13 -1.50 12.91 -1.07
N GLY A 14 -2.26 11.88 -0.71
CA GLY A 14 -3.47 12.05 0.08
C GLY A 14 -3.13 12.35 1.54
N TYR A 15 -4.11 12.79 2.32
CA TYR A 15 -3.87 13.18 3.71
C TYR A 15 -3.17 12.10 4.53
N THR A 16 -3.75 10.90 4.57
CA THR A 16 -3.19 9.80 5.36
C THR A 16 -1.91 9.25 4.73
N GLY A 17 -1.88 9.12 3.41
CA GLY A 17 -0.69 8.62 2.71
C GLY A 17 0.54 9.48 2.96
N GLU A 18 0.38 10.80 2.96
CA GLU A 18 1.47 11.72 3.25
C GLU A 18 1.95 11.58 4.70
N LEU A 19 1.03 11.43 5.66
CA LEU A 19 1.39 11.21 7.07
C LEU A 19 2.16 9.90 7.24
N VAL A 20 1.72 8.84 6.59
CA VAL A 20 2.41 7.54 6.63
C VAL A 20 3.81 7.67 6.03
N ALA A 21 3.95 8.38 4.92
CA ALA A 21 5.25 8.59 4.28
C ALA A 21 6.21 9.36 5.20
N ARG A 22 5.73 10.40 5.86
CA ARG A 22 6.55 11.20 6.80
C ARG A 22 6.96 10.38 8.00
N GLU A 23 6.08 9.59 8.56
CA GLU A 23 6.40 8.70 9.69
C GLU A 23 7.40 7.62 9.28
N ALA A 24 7.28 7.07 8.08
CA ALA A 24 8.22 6.08 7.58
C ALA A 24 9.64 6.67 7.48
N VAL A 25 9.77 7.88 6.96
CA VAL A 25 11.06 8.58 6.88
C VAL A 25 11.60 8.85 8.28
N ALA A 26 10.76 9.29 9.21
CA ALA A 26 11.17 9.54 10.59
C ALA A 26 11.65 8.26 11.28
N ALA A 27 11.14 7.11 10.88
CA ALA A 27 11.56 5.79 11.38
C ALA A 27 12.81 5.24 10.68
N GLY A 28 13.38 5.99 9.75
CA GLY A 28 14.60 5.58 9.03
C GLY A 28 14.34 4.73 7.80
N LEU A 29 13.11 4.68 7.29
CA LEU A 29 12.77 3.93 6.09
C LEU A 29 12.83 4.83 4.85
N ASP A 30 13.05 4.20 3.70
CA ASP A 30 13.05 4.88 2.40
C ASP A 30 11.95 4.30 1.51
N PRO A 31 10.67 4.58 1.80
CA PRO A 31 9.59 4.05 0.99
C PRO A 31 9.55 4.70 -0.39
N ILE A 32 9.03 3.96 -1.36
CA ILE A 32 8.73 4.49 -2.69
C ILE A 32 7.31 5.02 -2.64
N LEU A 33 7.12 6.25 -3.11
CA LEU A 33 5.80 6.89 -3.12
C LEU A 33 5.11 6.62 -4.45
N ALA A 34 3.82 6.30 -4.41
CA ALA A 34 3.07 6.02 -5.62
C ALA A 34 1.68 6.65 -5.60
N GLY A 35 1.16 6.91 -6.76
CA GLY A 35 -0.16 7.48 -6.96
C GLY A 35 -0.41 7.74 -8.43
N ARG A 36 -1.65 8.07 -8.77
CA ARG A 36 -2.04 8.27 -10.18
C ARG A 36 -1.69 9.64 -10.73
N ARG A 37 -1.55 10.65 -9.87
CA ARG A 37 -1.30 12.04 -10.30
C ARG A 37 0.14 12.43 -10.03
N LYS A 38 0.88 12.61 -11.12
CA LYS A 38 2.32 12.88 -11.06
C LYS A 38 2.68 14.15 -10.29
N LYS A 39 1.97 15.25 -10.54
CA LYS A 39 2.34 16.57 -10.00
C LYS A 39 2.32 16.61 -8.46
N PRO A 40 1.20 16.27 -7.79
CA PRO A 40 1.20 16.27 -6.31
C PRO A 40 2.13 15.20 -5.73
N LEU A 41 2.25 14.06 -6.41
CA LEU A 41 3.15 12.98 -5.97
C LEU A 41 4.60 13.43 -5.98
N ARG A 42 5.01 14.08 -7.06
CA ARG A 42 6.38 14.60 -7.20
C ARG A 42 6.69 15.65 -6.12
N THR A 43 5.73 16.48 -5.76
CA THR A 43 5.91 17.49 -4.72
C THR A 43 6.22 16.84 -3.36
N VAL A 44 5.44 15.85 -2.94
CA VAL A 44 5.67 15.15 -1.69
C VAL A 44 7.00 14.40 -1.71
N ALA A 45 7.28 13.71 -2.82
CA ALA A 45 8.52 12.95 -2.97
C ALA A 45 9.76 13.88 -2.90
N ALA A 46 9.70 15.04 -3.50
CA ALA A 46 10.80 16.00 -3.45
C ALA A 46 11.02 16.53 -2.03
N GLU A 47 9.96 16.82 -1.29
CA GLU A 47 10.07 17.27 0.11
C GLU A 47 10.71 16.22 1.02
N LEU A 48 10.42 14.95 0.76
CA LEU A 48 10.92 13.84 1.58
C LEU A 48 12.19 13.20 1.00
N GLU A 49 12.64 13.65 -0.17
CA GLU A 49 13.80 13.10 -0.87
C GLU A 49 13.63 11.60 -1.16
N LEU A 50 12.45 11.22 -1.62
CA LEU A 50 12.09 9.84 -1.92
C LEU A 50 11.84 9.61 -3.41
N GLU A 51 12.04 8.38 -3.86
CA GLU A 51 11.64 7.94 -5.19
C GLU A 51 10.11 7.92 -5.30
N TYR A 52 9.59 8.21 -6.48
CA TYR A 52 8.15 8.09 -6.72
C TYR A 52 7.88 7.38 -8.04
N ARG A 53 6.71 6.74 -8.12
CA ARG A 53 6.22 6.05 -9.31
C ARG A 53 4.79 6.48 -9.59
N THR A 54 4.53 6.96 -10.79
CA THR A 54 3.15 7.25 -11.20
C THR A 54 2.50 5.95 -11.64
N VAL A 55 1.48 5.52 -10.90
CA VAL A 55 0.78 4.26 -11.13
C VAL A 55 -0.72 4.52 -11.11
N SER A 56 -1.38 4.24 -12.23
CA SER A 56 -2.83 4.27 -12.31
C SER A 56 -3.38 2.86 -12.09
N LEU A 57 -4.48 2.75 -11.37
CA LEU A 57 -5.14 1.45 -11.15
C LEU A 57 -5.82 0.92 -12.41
N ASP A 58 -5.96 1.75 -13.44
CA ASP A 58 -6.51 1.34 -14.73
C ASP A 58 -5.44 0.71 -15.64
N ASP A 59 -4.18 0.88 -15.29
CA ASP A 59 -3.05 0.34 -16.04
C ASP A 59 -2.47 -0.88 -15.30
N PRO A 60 -1.62 -1.68 -15.96
CA PRO A 60 -0.95 -2.79 -15.29
C PRO A 60 -0.10 -2.32 -14.10
N ILE A 61 -0.39 -2.84 -12.92
CA ILE A 61 0.29 -2.47 -11.66
C ILE A 61 1.49 -3.39 -11.40
N ALA A 62 1.36 -4.68 -11.71
CA ALA A 62 2.38 -5.68 -11.40
C ALA A 62 3.81 -5.28 -11.83
N PRO A 63 4.05 -4.67 -13.01
CA PRO A 63 5.41 -4.26 -13.38
C PRO A 63 6.04 -3.25 -12.41
N HIS A 64 5.23 -2.51 -11.66
CA HIS A 64 5.72 -1.54 -10.68
C HIS A 64 6.03 -2.16 -9.32
N LEU A 65 5.68 -3.44 -9.10
CA LEU A 65 5.82 -4.12 -7.81
C LEU A 65 6.89 -5.20 -7.79
N THR A 66 7.60 -5.43 -8.88
CA THR A 66 8.57 -6.54 -9.00
C THR A 66 9.73 -6.43 -8.00
N ASP A 67 10.06 -5.21 -7.58
CA ASP A 67 11.11 -4.92 -6.61
C ASP A 67 10.57 -4.46 -5.25
N ILE A 68 9.26 -4.64 -5.02
CA ILE A 68 8.58 -4.19 -3.81
C ILE A 68 8.22 -5.39 -2.92
N ASP A 69 8.52 -5.29 -1.64
CA ASP A 69 8.20 -6.34 -0.66
C ASP A 69 6.81 -6.17 -0.05
N VAL A 70 6.38 -4.92 0.17
CA VAL A 70 5.07 -4.62 0.75
C VAL A 70 4.47 -3.35 0.16
N VAL A 71 3.18 -3.41 -0.12
CA VAL A 71 2.39 -2.24 -0.53
C VAL A 71 1.53 -1.79 0.64
N ALA A 72 1.60 -0.51 0.97
CA ALA A 72 0.67 0.15 1.89
C ALA A 72 -0.31 0.97 1.06
N ASN A 73 -1.54 0.49 0.94
CA ASN A 73 -2.57 1.17 0.17
C ASN A 73 -3.29 2.20 1.06
N CYS A 74 -3.04 3.47 0.80
CA CYS A 74 -3.65 4.60 1.51
C CYS A 74 -4.64 5.38 0.63
N ALA A 75 -5.03 4.84 -0.51
CA ALA A 75 -5.92 5.50 -1.47
C ALA A 75 -7.36 5.00 -1.33
N GLY A 76 -8.20 5.76 -0.65
CA GLY A 76 -9.63 5.49 -0.59
C GLY A 76 -10.38 6.01 -1.83
N PRO A 77 -11.61 5.58 -2.06
CA PRO A 77 -12.33 4.54 -1.30
C PRO A 77 -11.76 3.15 -1.60
N PHE A 78 -11.55 2.37 -0.54
CA PHE A 78 -10.84 1.09 -0.67
C PHE A 78 -11.66 0.04 -1.43
N VAL A 79 -12.98 0.14 -1.42
CA VAL A 79 -13.84 -0.73 -2.21
C VAL A 79 -13.52 -0.66 -3.71
N GLU A 80 -12.96 0.45 -4.16
CA GLU A 80 -12.56 0.63 -5.56
C GLU A 80 -11.09 0.32 -5.81
N THR A 81 -10.23 0.53 -4.80
CA THR A 81 -8.77 0.45 -5.00
C THR A 81 -8.16 -0.89 -4.59
N TYR A 82 -8.82 -1.66 -3.72
CA TYR A 82 -8.21 -2.87 -3.17
C TYR A 82 -7.94 -3.94 -4.22
N ARG A 83 -8.91 -4.21 -5.10
CA ARG A 83 -8.84 -5.35 -6.02
C ARG A 83 -7.67 -5.29 -6.99
N PRO A 84 -7.48 -4.22 -7.76
CA PRO A 84 -6.34 -4.18 -8.67
C PRO A 84 -5.01 -4.25 -7.94
N MET A 85 -4.91 -3.68 -6.75
CA MET A 85 -3.68 -3.71 -5.97
C MET A 85 -3.42 -5.10 -5.39
N VAL A 86 -4.45 -5.75 -4.83
CA VAL A 86 -4.34 -7.11 -4.28
C VAL A 86 -3.98 -8.11 -5.37
N ASP A 87 -4.62 -8.01 -6.54
CA ASP A 87 -4.32 -8.89 -7.68
C ASP A 87 -2.87 -8.72 -8.14
N ALA A 88 -2.37 -7.48 -8.18
CA ALA A 88 -0.98 -7.22 -8.53
C ALA A 88 0.00 -7.78 -7.48
N CYS A 89 -0.33 -7.66 -6.20
CA CYS A 89 0.47 -8.22 -5.12
C CYS A 89 0.55 -9.74 -5.20
N LEU A 90 -0.56 -10.41 -5.53
CA LEU A 90 -0.56 -11.85 -5.75
C LEU A 90 0.34 -12.25 -6.92
N ALA A 91 0.29 -11.49 -8.02
CA ALA A 91 1.09 -11.78 -9.21
C ALA A 91 2.59 -11.63 -8.98
N THR A 92 3.00 -10.75 -8.06
CA THR A 92 4.41 -10.41 -7.83
C THR A 92 4.98 -10.98 -6.53
N GLY A 93 4.15 -11.62 -5.70
CA GLY A 93 4.61 -12.12 -4.39
C GLY A 93 4.86 -10.99 -3.40
N THR A 94 4.09 -9.92 -3.48
CA THR A 94 4.23 -8.72 -2.64
C THR A 94 3.19 -8.76 -1.52
N HIS A 95 3.59 -8.40 -0.31
CA HIS A 95 2.64 -8.26 0.80
C HIS A 95 1.76 -7.04 0.62
N TYR A 96 0.57 -7.08 1.19
CA TYR A 96 -0.39 -5.98 1.07
C TYR A 96 -0.94 -5.60 2.43
N LEU A 97 -1.02 -4.29 2.69
CA LEU A 97 -1.75 -3.76 3.83
C LEU A 97 -2.51 -2.50 3.42
N ASP A 98 -3.60 -2.20 4.11
CA ASP A 98 -4.33 -0.97 3.91
C ASP A 98 -4.87 -0.45 5.25
N ILE A 99 -5.51 0.72 5.18
CA ILE A 99 -6.08 1.38 6.36
C ILE A 99 -7.61 1.45 6.28
N THR A 100 -8.23 0.51 5.56
CA THR A 100 -9.68 0.51 5.36
C THR A 100 -10.45 0.31 6.67
N GLY A 101 -11.60 0.97 6.78
CA GLY A 101 -12.62 0.64 7.78
C GLY A 101 -13.87 0.06 7.10
N GLU A 102 -13.80 -0.24 5.81
CA GLU A 102 -14.95 -0.66 5.00
C GLU A 102 -15.16 -2.17 5.10
N ILE A 103 -16.27 -2.58 5.70
CA ILE A 103 -16.61 -4.01 5.87
C ILE A 103 -16.56 -4.81 4.56
N PRO A 104 -17.10 -4.30 3.43
CA PRO A 104 -17.02 -5.04 2.16
C PRO A 104 -15.59 -5.36 1.73
N VAL A 105 -14.62 -4.50 2.06
CA VAL A 105 -13.22 -4.73 1.73
C VAL A 105 -12.65 -5.87 2.56
N PHE A 106 -12.94 -5.91 3.87
CA PHE A 106 -12.52 -7.01 4.73
C PHE A 106 -13.05 -8.34 4.23
N GLU A 107 -14.33 -8.40 3.90
CA GLU A 107 -14.96 -9.62 3.40
C GLU A 107 -14.39 -10.05 2.05
N ALA A 108 -14.11 -9.08 1.17
CA ALA A 108 -13.54 -9.37 -0.14
C ALA A 108 -12.10 -9.90 -0.03
N ILE A 109 -11.26 -9.25 0.78
CA ILE A 109 -9.86 -9.66 0.94
C ILE A 109 -9.77 -11.03 1.61
N LYS A 110 -10.68 -11.36 2.51
CA LYS A 110 -10.76 -12.67 3.14
C LYS A 110 -10.89 -13.80 2.12
N GLN A 111 -11.52 -13.54 0.97
CA GLN A 111 -11.64 -14.54 -0.10
C GLN A 111 -10.29 -14.88 -0.75
N TYR A 112 -9.29 -14.06 -0.57
CA TYR A 112 -7.93 -14.28 -1.10
C TYR A 112 -7.03 -15.06 -0.16
N ASP A 113 -7.52 -15.48 1.02
CA ASP A 113 -6.69 -16.10 2.06
C ASP A 113 -5.90 -17.33 1.56
N GLU A 114 -6.57 -18.22 0.85
CA GLU A 114 -5.93 -19.43 0.29
C GLU A 114 -4.86 -19.05 -0.74
N LEU A 115 -5.17 -18.11 -1.64
CA LEU A 115 -4.24 -17.66 -2.68
C LEU A 115 -3.02 -16.97 -2.07
N ALA A 116 -3.23 -16.14 -1.05
CA ALA A 116 -2.15 -15.47 -0.34
C ALA A 116 -1.25 -16.48 0.38
N SER A 117 -1.85 -17.45 1.05
CA SER A 117 -1.13 -18.53 1.74
C SER A 117 -0.27 -19.34 0.76
N ASP A 118 -0.83 -19.72 -0.38
CA ASP A 118 -0.12 -20.46 -1.42
C ASP A 118 1.04 -19.66 -2.02
N ALA A 119 0.88 -18.34 -2.12
CA ALA A 119 1.91 -17.44 -2.63
C ALA A 119 2.95 -17.07 -1.57
N GLY A 120 2.72 -17.44 -0.31
CA GLY A 120 3.63 -17.09 0.79
C GLY A 120 3.60 -15.61 1.17
N ILE A 121 2.48 -14.92 0.93
CA ILE A 121 2.33 -13.50 1.23
C ILE A 121 1.22 -13.26 2.26
N THR A 122 1.25 -12.07 2.86
CA THR A 122 0.29 -11.66 3.88
C THR A 122 -0.54 -10.49 3.36
N PHE A 123 -1.86 -10.58 3.55
CA PHE A 123 -2.79 -9.48 3.32
C PHE A 123 -3.32 -9.01 4.66
N LEU A 124 -3.12 -7.74 4.98
CA LEU A 124 -3.51 -7.14 6.26
C LEU A 124 -4.38 -5.90 6.02
N PRO A 125 -5.68 -6.07 5.78
CA PRO A 125 -6.58 -4.92 5.67
C PRO A 125 -6.86 -4.31 7.04
N GLY A 126 -7.08 -3.00 7.09
CA GLY A 126 -7.49 -2.32 8.31
C GLY A 126 -6.39 -2.19 9.36
N ALA A 127 -5.16 -1.95 8.92
CA ALA A 127 -4.02 -1.75 9.83
C ALA A 127 -4.02 -0.37 10.49
N GLY A 128 -4.97 0.49 10.14
CA GLY A 128 -5.02 1.87 10.62
C GLY A 128 -5.61 2.02 12.03
N PHE A 129 -5.52 3.24 12.53
CA PHE A 129 -5.97 3.59 13.88
C PHE A 129 -7.47 3.35 14.10
N ASP A 130 -8.30 3.65 13.09
CA ASP A 130 -9.76 3.55 13.22
C ASP A 130 -10.25 2.10 13.42
N VAL A 131 -9.45 1.12 13.07
CA VAL A 131 -9.83 -0.29 13.18
C VAL A 131 -9.13 -0.95 14.36
N VAL A 132 -7.78 -0.90 14.38
CA VAL A 132 -7.01 -1.65 15.38
C VAL A 132 -7.32 -1.19 16.81
N PRO A 133 -7.24 0.10 17.18
CA PRO A 133 -7.56 0.51 18.55
C PRO A 133 -9.03 0.42 18.89
N SER A 134 -9.94 0.79 17.97
CA SER A 134 -11.37 0.82 18.29
C SER A 134 -12.00 -0.56 18.37
N ASP A 135 -11.58 -1.51 17.54
CA ASP A 135 -12.10 -2.87 17.55
C ASP A 135 -11.49 -3.74 18.67
N CYS A 136 -10.31 -3.37 19.15
CA CYS A 136 -9.65 -4.09 20.25
C CYS A 136 -10.04 -3.56 21.62
N LEU A 137 -10.77 -2.46 21.70
CA LEU A 137 -11.30 -1.91 22.94
C LEU A 137 -12.68 -2.48 23.26
#